data_059f7f12df8f1aae854b6e471d418b8e
#
_entry.id   059f7f12df8f1aae854b6e471d418b8e
#
_cell.length_a   1.000
_cell.length_b   1.000
_cell.length_c   1.000
_cell.angle_alpha   90.00
_cell.angle_beta   90.00
_cell.angle_gamma   90.00
#
_symmetry.space_group_name_H-M   'P 1'
#
loop_
_entity.id
_entity.type
_entity.pdbx_description
1 polymer ?
#
loop_
_entity_poly.entity_id
_entity_poly.type
_entity_poly.pdbx_seq_one_letter_code
_entity_poly.pdbx_strand_id
1 'polypeptide(L)'
;GSSTVFPFAKAASEAFAKADPSRKSPVLESTGTGGGIEQFCKGVGAATPDIANASRRMKKSEFENCQKNGVKDIIEVQVGIDGLALAQSNKGTKFALSTADVYKALAANPFGKPQTAKLWSDVNPSLPKLPISVYGPPTTSGTRDSFHELIMEAGCNSDAAMKALKDTDEDKYKAICTEVRTDGAFKEQGENDNLIVQKLDSNPNMMGVFGYSYMEENASKVHGVVMDGVSPTIATISDGSYPGARKMFIYVKKSHIDKIPGIKEFVLEFLKGGAVGGYLTKLGMIASTDADYKAATEAANSLNAMTGADLK
;
A
#
# COMPACT_ATOMS: atom_id res chain seq x y z
N GLY A 1 8.03 10.25 -3.05
CA GLY A 1 7.97 8.80 -2.87
C GLY A 1 6.55 8.23 -2.96
N SER A 2 6.33 7.09 -2.33
CA SER A 2 5.06 6.35 -2.33
C SER A 2 3.84 7.22 -1.99
N SER A 3 2.79 7.15 -2.80
CA SER A 3 1.48 7.75 -2.54
C SER A 3 0.80 7.13 -1.32
N THR A 4 0.97 5.84 -1.11
CA THR A 4 0.45 5.12 0.07
C THR A 4 1.07 5.60 1.38
N VAL A 5 2.38 5.87 1.40
CA VAL A 5 3.09 6.37 2.59
C VAL A 5 2.88 7.87 2.78
N PHE A 6 2.53 8.60 1.73
CA PHE A 6 2.43 10.06 1.73
C PHE A 6 1.53 10.64 2.84
N PRO A 7 0.29 10.17 3.09
CA PRO A 7 -0.55 10.71 4.15
C PRO A 7 0.06 10.51 5.55
N PHE A 8 0.73 9.39 5.78
CA PHE A 8 1.43 9.11 7.04
C PHE A 8 2.67 9.98 7.20
N ALA A 9 3.46 10.14 6.13
CA ALA A 9 4.62 11.03 6.13
C ALA A 9 4.22 12.49 6.36
N LYS A 10 3.07 12.93 5.82
CA LYS A 10 2.51 14.26 6.05
C LYS A 10 2.16 14.46 7.53
N ALA A 11 1.43 13.53 8.14
CA ALA A 11 1.08 13.62 9.55
C ALA A 11 2.32 13.57 10.46
N ALA A 12 3.33 12.73 10.13
CA ALA A 12 4.60 12.72 10.84
C ALA A 12 5.36 14.05 10.72
N SER A 13 5.34 14.69 9.53
CA SER A 13 5.95 16.00 9.31
C SER A 13 5.28 17.10 10.12
N GLU A 14 3.97 17.09 10.21
CA GLU A 14 3.21 18.04 11.03
C GLU A 14 3.50 17.86 12.53
N ALA A 15 3.54 16.59 13.00
CA ALA A 15 3.89 16.28 14.39
C ALA A 15 5.34 16.69 14.71
N PHE A 16 6.27 16.42 13.80
CA PHE A 16 7.69 16.80 13.93
C PHE A 16 7.87 18.33 14.04
N ALA A 17 7.23 19.09 13.17
CA ALA A 17 7.30 20.57 13.21
C ALA A 17 6.60 21.14 14.45
N LYS A 18 5.50 20.53 14.90
CA LYS A 18 4.78 20.94 16.11
C LYS A 18 5.57 20.68 17.39
N ALA A 19 6.36 19.61 17.43
CA ALA A 19 7.16 19.25 18.59
C ALA A 19 8.29 20.26 18.88
N ASP A 20 8.78 20.94 17.84
CA ASP A 20 9.80 21.99 17.98
C ASP A 20 9.63 23.04 16.86
N PRO A 21 9.08 24.22 17.18
CA PRO A 21 8.82 25.30 16.20
C PRO A 21 10.06 25.84 15.48
N SER A 22 11.27 25.55 15.97
CA SER A 22 12.52 25.92 15.28
C SER A 22 12.83 25.02 14.09
N ARG A 23 12.18 23.85 13.99
CA ARG A 23 12.36 22.89 12.90
C ARG A 23 11.59 23.30 11.67
N LYS A 24 12.24 23.15 10.53
CA LYS A 24 11.54 23.29 9.24
C LYS A 24 10.73 22.01 8.95
N SER A 25 9.50 22.19 8.52
CA SER A 25 8.69 21.07 8.04
C SER A 25 9.33 20.44 6.80
N PRO A 26 9.43 19.11 6.72
CA PRO A 26 9.90 18.44 5.52
C PRO A 26 9.02 18.77 4.31
N VAL A 27 9.64 18.91 3.13
CA VAL A 27 8.93 19.01 1.85
C VAL A 27 8.65 17.62 1.35
N LEU A 28 7.40 17.37 1.01
CA LEU A 28 6.92 16.04 0.61
C LEU A 28 6.40 16.06 -0.82
N GLU A 29 6.78 15.04 -1.61
CA GLU A 29 6.29 14.82 -2.96
C GLU A 29 5.80 13.38 -3.14
N SER A 30 4.62 13.23 -3.73
CA SER A 30 4.04 11.94 -4.09
C SER A 30 4.35 11.63 -5.56
N THR A 31 5.29 10.71 -5.79
CA THR A 31 5.80 10.34 -7.13
C THR A 31 5.73 8.83 -7.40
N GLY A 32 5.07 8.09 -6.49
CA GLY A 32 5.15 6.64 -6.44
C GLY A 32 6.48 6.13 -5.87
N THR A 33 6.51 4.87 -5.42
CA THR A 33 7.70 4.25 -4.82
C THR A 33 8.90 4.26 -5.78
N GLY A 34 8.69 3.82 -7.02
CA GLY A 34 9.77 3.75 -8.03
C GLY A 34 10.35 5.11 -8.35
N GLY A 35 9.48 6.10 -8.63
CA GLY A 35 9.90 7.47 -8.93
C GLY A 35 10.63 8.14 -7.75
N GLY A 36 10.16 7.90 -6.52
CA GLY A 36 10.82 8.41 -5.32
C GLY A 36 12.22 7.82 -5.11
N ILE A 37 12.36 6.49 -5.26
CA ILE A 37 13.66 5.81 -5.16
C ILE A 37 14.59 6.27 -6.29
N GLU A 38 14.10 6.43 -7.52
CA GLU A 38 14.90 6.93 -8.63
C GLU A 38 15.48 8.32 -8.33
N GLN A 39 14.65 9.28 -7.86
CA GLN A 39 15.11 10.61 -7.47
C GLN A 39 16.11 10.54 -6.31
N PHE A 40 15.84 9.71 -5.32
CA PHE A 40 16.72 9.47 -4.19
C PHE A 40 18.10 8.96 -4.64
N CYS A 41 18.15 8.04 -5.61
CA CYS A 41 19.37 7.45 -6.14
C CYS A 41 20.15 8.35 -7.13
N LYS A 42 19.72 9.59 -7.40
CA LYS A 42 20.46 10.51 -8.33
C LYS A 42 21.74 11.06 -7.75
N GLY A 43 22.01 10.87 -6.47
CA GLY A 43 23.26 11.32 -5.83
C GLY A 43 23.06 11.83 -4.41
N VAL A 44 24.08 12.48 -3.85
CA VAL A 44 24.11 12.99 -2.46
C VAL A 44 24.16 14.52 -2.39
N GLY A 45 23.84 15.20 -3.48
CA GLY A 45 23.78 16.67 -3.54
C GLY A 45 22.50 17.24 -2.92
N ALA A 46 22.52 18.50 -2.55
CA ALA A 46 21.40 19.21 -1.92
C ALA A 46 20.12 19.27 -2.79
N ALA A 47 20.22 19.03 -4.08
CA ALA A 47 19.08 18.97 -5.00
C ALA A 47 18.42 17.56 -5.06
N THR A 48 18.90 16.59 -4.28
CA THR A 48 18.36 15.24 -4.25
C THR A 48 17.65 14.97 -2.93
N PRO A 49 16.56 14.14 -2.90
CA PRO A 49 15.83 13.87 -1.67
C PRO A 49 16.70 13.24 -0.58
N ASP A 50 16.47 13.61 0.66
CA ASP A 50 17.13 13.06 1.85
C ASP A 50 16.56 11.69 2.22
N ILE A 51 15.25 11.54 1.99
CA ILE A 51 14.45 10.37 2.34
C ILE A 51 13.59 9.98 1.14
N ALA A 52 13.48 8.67 0.87
CA ALA A 52 12.51 8.10 -0.07
C ALA A 52 11.48 7.27 0.70
N ASN A 53 10.19 7.58 0.51
CA ASN A 53 9.09 6.78 1.02
C ASN A 53 8.78 5.64 0.06
N ALA A 54 8.57 4.42 0.58
CA ALA A 54 8.33 3.24 -0.22
C ALA A 54 7.25 2.32 0.37
N SER A 55 6.35 1.82 -0.45
CA SER A 55 5.31 0.85 -0.08
C SER A 55 5.73 -0.60 -0.41
N ARG A 56 6.99 -0.82 -0.67
CA ARG A 56 7.69 -2.10 -0.81
C ARG A 56 9.16 -1.92 -0.48
N ARG A 57 9.86 -3.03 -0.25
CA ARG A 57 11.32 -2.94 -0.16
C ARG A 57 11.94 -2.45 -1.49
N MET A 58 13.05 -1.76 -1.37
CA MET A 58 13.92 -1.40 -2.49
C MET A 58 14.32 -2.66 -3.26
N LYS A 59 14.28 -2.61 -4.58
CA LYS A 59 14.76 -3.70 -5.43
C LYS A 59 16.29 -3.72 -5.45
N LYS A 60 16.87 -4.88 -5.71
CA LYS A 60 18.33 -5.00 -5.88
C LYS A 60 18.87 -4.07 -6.95
N SER A 61 18.20 -3.98 -8.11
CA SER A 61 18.58 -3.08 -9.20
C SER A 61 18.53 -1.60 -8.82
N GLU A 62 17.55 -1.19 -7.99
CA GLU A 62 17.44 0.17 -7.47
C GLU A 62 18.59 0.47 -6.49
N PHE A 63 18.91 -0.47 -5.60
CA PHE A 63 20.04 -0.35 -4.69
C PHE A 63 21.38 -0.22 -5.44
N GLU A 64 21.62 -1.09 -6.43
CA GLU A 64 22.83 -1.04 -7.27
C GLU A 64 22.93 0.28 -8.04
N ASN A 65 21.81 0.82 -8.53
CA ASN A 65 21.77 2.15 -9.15
C ASN A 65 22.14 3.26 -8.15
N CYS A 66 21.62 3.22 -6.93
CA CYS A 66 22.02 4.12 -5.86
C CYS A 66 23.54 4.08 -5.60
N GLN A 67 24.08 2.86 -5.45
CA GLN A 67 25.52 2.64 -5.21
C GLN A 67 26.38 3.23 -6.34
N LYS A 68 25.98 3.00 -7.60
CA LYS A 68 26.65 3.52 -8.80
C LYS A 68 26.69 5.06 -8.81
N ASN A 69 25.61 5.70 -8.36
CA ASN A 69 25.48 7.15 -8.32
C ASN A 69 26.04 7.80 -7.02
N GLY A 70 26.76 7.03 -6.20
CA GLY A 70 27.43 7.54 -5.00
C GLY A 70 26.57 7.60 -3.74
N VAL A 71 25.32 7.14 -3.79
CA VAL A 71 24.48 6.97 -2.60
C VAL A 71 24.83 5.63 -1.96
N LYS A 72 25.87 5.63 -1.11
CA LYS A 72 26.52 4.42 -0.58
C LYS A 72 25.82 3.88 0.68
N ASP A 73 25.65 4.75 1.66
CA ASP A 73 25.14 4.37 2.97
C ASP A 73 23.65 4.71 3.08
N ILE A 74 22.81 3.72 2.82
CA ILE A 74 21.35 3.83 2.87
C ILE A 74 20.85 3.14 4.13
N ILE A 75 20.07 3.84 4.95
CA ILE A 75 19.41 3.29 6.11
C ILE A 75 18.00 2.89 5.71
N GLU A 76 17.65 1.60 5.87
CA GLU A 76 16.29 1.11 5.66
C GLU A 76 15.54 1.11 6.98
N VAL A 77 14.38 1.74 7.04
CA VAL A 77 13.53 1.79 8.23
C VAL A 77 12.10 1.39 7.84
N GLN A 78 11.61 0.27 8.38
CA GLN A 78 10.21 -0.10 8.26
C GLN A 78 9.37 0.77 9.19
N VAL A 79 8.42 1.52 8.65
CA VAL A 79 7.64 2.50 9.43
C VAL A 79 6.25 2.01 9.83
N GLY A 80 5.76 0.96 9.22
CA GLY A 80 4.44 0.38 9.49
C GLY A 80 4.01 -0.57 8.39
N ILE A 81 2.74 -0.94 8.41
CA ILE A 81 2.12 -1.85 7.44
C ILE A 81 0.90 -1.15 6.85
N ASP A 82 0.78 -1.21 5.53
CA ASP A 82 -0.43 -0.88 4.80
C ASP A 82 -1.25 -2.16 4.64
N GLY A 83 -2.54 -2.10 4.99
CA GLY A 83 -3.46 -3.21 4.84
C GLY A 83 -4.80 -2.72 4.31
N LEU A 84 -5.22 -3.25 3.18
CA LEU A 84 -6.57 -3.10 2.67
C LEU A 84 -7.28 -4.46 2.70
N ALA A 85 -8.61 -4.42 2.81
CA ALA A 85 -9.43 -5.62 2.73
C ALA A 85 -10.62 -5.40 1.79
N LEU A 86 -11.00 -6.47 1.10
CA LEU A 86 -12.35 -6.58 0.59
C LEU A 86 -13.23 -7.06 1.75
N ALA A 87 -14.39 -6.44 1.91
CA ALA A 87 -15.32 -6.79 2.97
C ALA A 87 -16.75 -6.96 2.46
N GLN A 88 -17.52 -7.75 3.19
CA GLN A 88 -18.94 -7.98 2.97
C GLN A 88 -19.72 -7.72 4.26
N SER A 89 -21.03 -7.46 4.12
CA SER A 89 -21.94 -7.47 5.26
C SER A 89 -21.96 -8.85 5.93
N ASN A 90 -22.03 -8.86 7.27
CA ASN A 90 -22.26 -10.10 8.03
C ASN A 90 -23.58 -10.79 7.69
N LYS A 91 -24.54 -10.08 7.05
CA LYS A 91 -25.83 -10.57 6.60
C LYS A 91 -25.78 -11.18 5.17
N GLY A 92 -24.70 -10.97 4.44
CA GLY A 92 -24.54 -11.39 3.04
C GLY A 92 -24.11 -12.85 2.88
N THR A 93 -24.19 -13.33 1.65
CA THR A 93 -23.68 -14.64 1.28
C THR A 93 -22.15 -14.63 1.32
N LYS A 94 -21.57 -15.45 2.19
CA LYS A 94 -20.11 -15.55 2.34
C LYS A 94 -19.53 -16.39 1.21
N PHE A 95 -18.49 -15.87 0.57
CA PHE A 95 -17.67 -16.63 -0.40
C PHE A 95 -16.22 -16.08 -0.41
N ALA A 96 -15.31 -16.94 -0.79
CA ALA A 96 -13.90 -16.58 -0.94
C ALA A 96 -13.60 -16.19 -2.39
N LEU A 97 -12.58 -15.36 -2.58
CA LEU A 97 -12.10 -14.92 -3.89
C LEU A 97 -10.60 -15.19 -4.00
N SER A 98 -10.12 -15.31 -5.22
CA SER A 98 -8.71 -15.10 -5.52
C SER A 98 -8.47 -13.66 -6.01
N THR A 99 -7.22 -13.19 -5.95
CA THR A 99 -6.84 -11.92 -6.58
C THR A 99 -7.16 -11.94 -8.08
N ALA A 100 -7.00 -13.10 -8.74
CA ALA A 100 -7.39 -13.29 -10.13
C ALA A 100 -8.91 -13.15 -10.37
N ASP A 101 -9.76 -13.62 -9.47
CA ASP A 101 -11.21 -13.43 -9.56
C ASP A 101 -11.57 -11.95 -9.45
N VAL A 102 -10.97 -11.23 -8.48
CA VAL A 102 -11.20 -9.78 -8.30
C VAL A 102 -10.75 -9.00 -9.52
N TYR A 103 -9.55 -9.30 -10.05
CA TYR A 103 -9.06 -8.65 -11.26
C TYR A 103 -9.98 -8.88 -12.46
N LYS A 104 -10.35 -10.12 -12.75
CA LYS A 104 -11.28 -10.45 -13.85
C LYS A 104 -12.65 -9.78 -13.69
N ALA A 105 -13.12 -9.63 -12.45
CA ALA A 105 -14.40 -9.00 -12.16
C ALA A 105 -14.37 -7.48 -12.35
N LEU A 106 -13.26 -6.82 -12.01
CA LEU A 106 -13.20 -5.37 -11.85
C LEU A 106 -12.32 -4.65 -12.88
N ALA A 107 -11.47 -5.36 -13.63
CA ALA A 107 -10.70 -4.73 -14.70
C ALA A 107 -11.61 -4.21 -15.82
N ALA A 108 -11.28 -3.05 -16.39
CA ALA A 108 -11.97 -2.51 -17.56
C ALA A 108 -11.81 -3.42 -18.78
N ASN A 109 -10.61 -3.96 -18.97
CA ASN A 109 -10.26 -4.84 -20.07
C ASN A 109 -9.42 -6.04 -19.56
N PRO A 110 -10.04 -7.04 -18.89
CA PRO A 110 -9.30 -8.14 -18.30
C PRO A 110 -8.46 -8.89 -19.35
N PHE A 111 -7.14 -8.95 -19.12
CA PHE A 111 -6.14 -9.51 -20.04
C PHE A 111 -6.21 -8.92 -21.47
N GLY A 112 -6.57 -7.64 -21.58
CA GLY A 112 -6.73 -6.93 -22.85
C GLY A 112 -7.97 -7.27 -23.65
N LYS A 113 -8.95 -7.95 -23.04
CA LYS A 113 -10.23 -8.32 -23.67
C LYS A 113 -11.38 -7.46 -23.11
N PRO A 114 -12.44 -7.22 -23.89
CA PRO A 114 -13.60 -6.49 -23.39
C PRO A 114 -14.20 -7.12 -22.14
N GLN A 115 -14.57 -6.30 -21.16
CA GLN A 115 -15.26 -6.75 -19.97
C GLN A 115 -16.69 -7.18 -20.26
N THR A 116 -17.05 -8.42 -19.96
CA THR A 116 -18.39 -8.99 -20.19
C THR A 116 -19.02 -9.58 -18.94
N ALA A 117 -18.25 -9.81 -17.88
CA ALA A 117 -18.74 -10.41 -16.64
C ALA A 117 -19.73 -9.48 -15.91
N LYS A 118 -20.90 -10.00 -15.55
CA LYS A 118 -21.93 -9.33 -14.76
C LYS A 118 -22.13 -9.96 -13.40
N LEU A 119 -21.91 -11.26 -13.31
CA LEU A 119 -22.03 -12.04 -12.09
C LEU A 119 -20.65 -12.57 -11.66
N TRP A 120 -20.48 -12.83 -10.38
CA TRP A 120 -19.28 -13.50 -9.87
C TRP A 120 -19.07 -14.88 -10.52
N SER A 121 -20.16 -15.61 -10.77
CA SER A 121 -20.12 -16.90 -11.50
C SER A 121 -19.66 -16.79 -12.96
N ASP A 122 -19.70 -15.60 -13.59
CA ASP A 122 -19.17 -15.41 -14.94
C ASP A 122 -17.63 -15.37 -14.93
N VAL A 123 -17.07 -14.94 -13.80
CA VAL A 123 -15.62 -14.88 -13.58
C VAL A 123 -15.05 -16.24 -13.20
N ASN A 124 -15.75 -16.92 -12.31
CA ASN A 124 -15.39 -18.24 -11.81
C ASN A 124 -16.68 -19.02 -11.51
N PRO A 125 -16.97 -20.14 -12.22
CA PRO A 125 -18.20 -20.88 -12.06
C PRO A 125 -18.46 -21.45 -10.65
N SER A 126 -17.42 -21.54 -9.81
CA SER A 126 -17.56 -21.97 -8.41
C SER A 126 -18.10 -20.86 -7.49
N LEU A 127 -18.12 -19.61 -7.96
CA LEU A 127 -18.63 -18.47 -7.20
C LEU A 127 -20.16 -18.35 -7.33
N PRO A 128 -20.81 -17.67 -6.38
CA PRO A 128 -22.27 -17.53 -6.41
C PRO A 128 -22.76 -16.69 -7.59
N LYS A 129 -23.96 -16.95 -8.06
CA LYS A 129 -24.65 -16.18 -9.12
C LYS A 129 -25.17 -14.84 -8.56
N LEU A 130 -24.28 -14.07 -8.00
CA LEU A 130 -24.54 -12.73 -7.47
C LEU A 130 -23.97 -11.66 -8.41
N PRO A 131 -24.64 -10.51 -8.57
CA PRO A 131 -24.10 -9.40 -9.34
C PRO A 131 -22.73 -8.94 -8.81
N ILE A 132 -21.82 -8.65 -9.72
CA ILE A 132 -20.57 -7.94 -9.37
C ILE A 132 -20.95 -6.51 -9.01
N SER A 133 -20.81 -6.16 -7.74
CA SER A 133 -21.06 -4.80 -7.24
C SER A 133 -20.14 -4.52 -6.06
N VAL A 134 -19.22 -3.59 -6.28
CA VAL A 134 -18.15 -3.27 -5.33
C VAL A 134 -18.11 -1.76 -5.09
N TYR A 135 -18.15 -1.35 -3.84
CA TYR A 135 -17.82 0.01 -3.43
C TYR A 135 -16.32 0.13 -3.16
N GLY A 136 -15.71 1.19 -3.59
CA GLY A 136 -14.29 1.40 -3.35
C GLY A 136 -13.89 2.86 -3.33
N PRO A 137 -12.63 3.13 -2.94
CA PRO A 137 -12.11 4.48 -2.84
C PRO A 137 -11.98 5.14 -4.22
N PRO A 138 -12.03 6.48 -4.28
CA PRO A 138 -11.84 7.24 -5.50
C PRO A 138 -10.39 7.15 -5.99
N THR A 139 -10.15 7.57 -7.23
CA THR A 139 -8.82 7.57 -7.85
C THR A 139 -7.79 8.47 -7.14
N THR A 140 -8.23 9.38 -6.29
CA THR A 140 -7.37 10.26 -5.47
C THR A 140 -6.88 9.61 -4.19
N SER A 141 -7.38 8.43 -3.84
CA SER A 141 -7.11 7.74 -2.57
C SER A 141 -5.86 6.87 -2.62
N GLY A 142 -5.02 6.94 -1.58
CA GLY A 142 -3.91 5.99 -1.38
C GLY A 142 -4.37 4.55 -1.24
N THR A 143 -5.57 4.30 -0.71
CA THR A 143 -6.20 2.96 -0.67
C THR A 143 -6.52 2.45 -2.08
N ARG A 144 -6.88 3.35 -3.01
CA ARG A 144 -7.07 2.98 -4.42
C ARG A 144 -5.75 2.55 -5.06
N ASP A 145 -4.65 3.24 -4.80
CA ASP A 145 -3.33 2.86 -5.28
C ASP A 145 -2.92 1.49 -4.73
N SER A 146 -3.15 1.26 -3.43
CA SER A 146 -2.90 -0.05 -2.81
C SER A 146 -3.75 -1.16 -3.44
N PHE A 147 -5.02 -0.88 -3.72
CA PHE A 147 -5.91 -1.82 -4.41
C PHE A 147 -5.38 -2.18 -5.81
N HIS A 148 -4.92 -1.19 -6.57
CA HIS A 148 -4.32 -1.43 -7.88
C HIS A 148 -3.07 -2.31 -7.77
N GLU A 149 -2.13 -1.96 -6.90
CA GLU A 149 -0.85 -2.64 -6.81
C GLU A 149 -0.93 -4.03 -6.15
N LEU A 150 -1.74 -4.18 -5.11
CA LEU A 150 -1.79 -5.42 -4.33
C LEU A 150 -2.79 -6.44 -4.87
N ILE A 151 -3.89 -5.99 -5.43
CA ILE A 151 -4.99 -6.86 -5.84
C ILE A 151 -5.08 -6.95 -7.36
N MET A 152 -5.22 -5.81 -8.05
CA MET A 152 -5.44 -5.80 -9.49
C MET A 152 -4.20 -6.30 -10.25
N GLU A 153 -3.01 -5.79 -9.95
CA GLU A 153 -1.77 -6.26 -10.57
C GLU A 153 -1.45 -7.72 -10.21
N ALA A 154 -1.67 -8.12 -8.94
CA ALA A 154 -1.46 -9.52 -8.54
C ALA A 154 -2.35 -10.47 -9.33
N GLY A 155 -3.64 -10.12 -9.47
CA GLY A 155 -4.59 -10.90 -10.26
C GLY A 155 -4.24 -10.92 -11.75
N CYS A 156 -3.81 -9.78 -12.32
CA CYS A 156 -3.36 -9.67 -13.71
C CYS A 156 -2.12 -10.55 -13.97
N ASN A 157 -1.19 -10.56 -13.04
CA ASN A 157 0.06 -11.36 -13.11
C ASN A 157 -0.17 -12.87 -12.99
N SER A 158 -1.40 -13.32 -12.75
CA SER A 158 -1.76 -14.74 -12.89
C SER A 158 -1.62 -15.24 -14.33
N ASP A 159 -1.64 -14.31 -15.31
CA ASP A 159 -1.31 -14.57 -16.71
C ASP A 159 0.17 -14.23 -16.98
N ALA A 160 0.93 -15.20 -17.46
CA ALA A 160 2.38 -15.06 -17.70
C ALA A 160 2.71 -13.99 -18.75
N ALA A 161 1.84 -13.80 -19.76
CA ALA A 161 2.06 -12.78 -20.79
C ALA A 161 1.87 -11.38 -20.21
N MET A 162 0.91 -11.18 -19.33
CA MET A 162 0.70 -9.90 -18.62
C MET A 162 1.87 -9.60 -17.69
N LYS A 163 2.37 -10.60 -16.97
CA LYS A 163 3.55 -10.44 -16.12
C LYS A 163 4.79 -10.02 -16.93
N ALA A 164 5.03 -10.63 -18.10
CA ALA A 164 6.13 -10.25 -18.98
C ALA A 164 5.96 -8.85 -19.59
N LEU A 165 4.71 -8.43 -19.82
CA LEU A 165 4.39 -7.11 -20.35
C LEU A 165 4.86 -5.98 -19.42
N LYS A 166 4.90 -6.21 -18.10
CA LYS A 166 5.36 -5.23 -17.12
C LYS A 166 6.80 -4.75 -17.39
N ASP A 167 7.66 -5.64 -17.88
CA ASP A 167 9.06 -5.35 -18.15
C ASP A 167 9.29 -4.82 -19.58
N THR A 168 8.37 -5.08 -20.50
CA THR A 168 8.51 -4.73 -21.93
C THR A 168 7.74 -3.49 -22.34
N ASP A 169 6.58 -3.22 -21.70
CA ASP A 169 5.71 -2.08 -21.98
C ASP A 169 4.87 -1.76 -20.74
N GLU A 170 5.47 -0.99 -19.82
CA GLU A 170 4.85 -0.67 -18.52
C GLU A 170 3.55 0.11 -18.66
N ASP A 171 3.46 1.01 -19.66
CA ASP A 171 2.25 1.83 -19.87
C ASP A 171 1.08 0.96 -20.31
N LYS A 172 1.33 0.05 -21.24
CA LYS A 172 0.33 -0.92 -21.67
C LYS A 172 -0.05 -1.91 -20.56
N TYR A 173 0.93 -2.34 -19.77
CA TYR A 173 0.68 -3.17 -18.59
C TYR A 173 -0.26 -2.46 -17.62
N LYS A 174 0.02 -1.21 -17.26
CA LYS A 174 -0.83 -0.41 -16.37
C LYS A 174 -2.25 -0.24 -16.93
N ALA A 175 -2.38 0.09 -18.20
CA ALA A 175 -3.68 0.24 -18.84
C ALA A 175 -4.53 -1.03 -18.80
N ILE A 176 -3.92 -2.22 -18.87
CA ILE A 176 -4.62 -3.50 -18.80
C ILE A 176 -4.83 -3.95 -17.35
N CYS A 177 -3.78 -3.85 -16.50
CA CYS A 177 -3.75 -4.50 -15.21
C CYS A 177 -4.31 -3.64 -14.05
N THR A 178 -4.40 -2.32 -14.21
CA THR A 178 -4.84 -1.43 -13.12
C THR A 178 -6.13 -0.66 -13.44
N GLU A 179 -6.51 -0.52 -14.70
CA GLU A 179 -7.73 0.21 -15.04
C GLU A 179 -8.98 -0.54 -14.58
N VAL A 180 -9.78 0.14 -13.76
CA VAL A 180 -11.03 -0.42 -13.20
C VAL A 180 -12.22 -0.03 -14.07
N ARG A 181 -13.15 -0.95 -14.25
CA ARG A 181 -14.38 -0.75 -15.04
C ARG A 181 -15.25 0.38 -14.51
N THR A 182 -15.90 1.11 -15.42
CA THR A 182 -16.73 2.28 -15.12
C THR A 182 -18.22 2.10 -15.44
N ASP A 183 -18.64 0.87 -15.72
CA ASP A 183 -20.02 0.50 -16.10
C ASP A 183 -21.00 0.38 -14.91
N GLY A 184 -20.57 0.77 -13.71
CA GLY A 184 -21.37 0.76 -12.50
C GLY A 184 -21.22 -0.49 -11.63
N ALA A 185 -20.42 -1.49 -12.03
CA ALA A 185 -20.08 -2.62 -11.17
C ALA A 185 -19.10 -2.23 -10.07
N PHE A 186 -18.15 -1.34 -10.37
CA PHE A 186 -17.35 -0.66 -9.35
C PHE A 186 -17.90 0.75 -9.14
N LYS A 187 -18.17 1.09 -7.88
CA LYS A 187 -18.79 2.38 -7.50
C LYS A 187 -17.85 3.12 -6.58
N GLU A 188 -17.27 4.20 -7.09
CA GLU A 188 -16.45 5.07 -6.27
C GLU A 188 -17.30 5.72 -5.16
N GLN A 189 -16.78 5.66 -3.95
CA GLN A 189 -17.28 6.39 -2.79
C GLN A 189 -16.18 7.34 -2.34
N GLY A 190 -16.54 8.45 -1.72
CA GLY A 190 -15.54 9.38 -1.18
C GLY A 190 -14.62 8.72 -0.13
N GLU A 191 -13.66 9.47 0.37
CA GLU A 191 -12.68 9.02 1.40
C GLU A 191 -13.33 8.60 2.74
N ASN A 192 -14.65 8.55 2.83
CA ASN A 192 -15.36 8.22 4.05
C ASN A 192 -15.81 6.74 4.06
N ASP A 193 -14.99 5.89 4.64
CA ASP A 193 -15.24 4.46 4.77
C ASP A 193 -16.54 4.13 5.54
N ASN A 194 -17.02 5.03 6.42
CA ASN A 194 -18.32 4.88 7.10
C ASN A 194 -19.48 4.75 6.11
N LEU A 195 -19.44 5.45 4.99
CA LEU A 195 -20.47 5.36 3.97
C LEU A 195 -20.46 4.00 3.28
N ILE A 196 -19.29 3.42 3.08
CA ILE A 196 -19.17 2.08 2.50
C ILE A 196 -19.79 1.05 3.44
N VAL A 197 -19.46 1.08 4.74
CA VAL A 197 -20.03 0.16 5.74
C VAL A 197 -21.56 0.27 5.81
N GLN A 198 -22.11 1.48 5.82
CA GLN A 198 -23.57 1.70 5.83
C GLN A 198 -24.23 1.12 4.56
N LYS A 199 -23.59 1.28 3.40
CA LYS A 199 -24.11 0.75 2.13
C LYS A 199 -24.04 -0.78 2.08
N LEU A 200 -23.01 -1.39 2.66
CA LEU A 200 -22.91 -2.84 2.79
C LEU A 200 -23.99 -3.40 3.72
N ASP A 201 -24.28 -2.73 4.83
CA ASP A 201 -25.35 -3.15 5.75
C ASP A 201 -26.74 -3.09 5.08
N SER A 202 -26.96 -2.11 4.20
CA SER A 202 -28.19 -1.95 3.43
C SER A 202 -28.26 -2.85 2.18
N ASN A 203 -27.12 -3.28 1.67
CA ASN A 203 -27.00 -4.12 0.47
C ASN A 203 -26.04 -5.31 0.71
N PRO A 204 -26.50 -6.35 1.42
CA PRO A 204 -25.62 -7.38 1.99
C PRO A 204 -24.82 -8.19 0.97
N ASN A 205 -25.23 -8.23 -0.29
CA ASN A 205 -24.53 -8.99 -1.34
C ASN A 205 -23.49 -8.16 -2.10
N MET A 206 -23.30 -6.90 -1.70
CA MET A 206 -22.24 -6.04 -2.24
C MET A 206 -20.95 -6.20 -1.45
N MET A 207 -19.84 -5.84 -2.07
CA MET A 207 -18.54 -5.78 -1.43
C MET A 207 -18.07 -4.33 -1.28
N GLY A 208 -17.15 -4.12 -0.36
CA GLY A 208 -16.45 -2.85 -0.18
C GLY A 208 -14.94 -3.07 -0.12
N VAL A 209 -14.17 -2.10 -0.62
CA VAL A 209 -12.73 -2.03 -0.50
C VAL A 209 -12.37 -0.86 0.40
N PHE A 210 -11.72 -1.10 1.51
CA PHE A 210 -11.25 -0.08 2.45
C PHE A 210 -10.12 -0.59 3.36
N GLY A 211 -9.54 0.30 4.14
CA GLY A 211 -8.45 -0.04 5.05
C GLY A 211 -8.83 -1.14 6.04
N TYR A 212 -7.90 -2.07 6.27
CA TYR A 212 -8.11 -3.19 7.19
C TYR A 212 -8.51 -2.74 8.60
N SER A 213 -7.83 -1.72 9.15
CA SER A 213 -8.12 -1.21 10.49
C SER A 213 -9.57 -0.77 10.61
N TYR A 214 -10.10 -0.17 9.56
CA TYR A 214 -11.49 0.28 9.52
C TYR A 214 -12.48 -0.89 9.46
N MET A 215 -12.15 -1.93 8.70
CA MET A 215 -12.94 -3.17 8.68
C MET A 215 -13.00 -3.80 10.08
N GLU A 216 -11.88 -3.86 10.79
CA GLU A 216 -11.78 -4.43 12.13
C GLU A 216 -12.64 -3.65 13.15
N GLU A 217 -12.60 -2.32 13.11
CA GLU A 217 -13.44 -1.46 13.95
C GLU A 217 -14.93 -1.66 13.70
N ASN A 218 -15.32 -2.13 12.52
CA ASN A 218 -16.70 -2.39 12.12
C ASN A 218 -17.06 -3.88 12.03
N ALA A 219 -16.31 -4.77 12.68
CA ALA A 219 -16.50 -6.23 12.65
C ALA A 219 -17.88 -6.73 13.08
N SER A 220 -18.65 -5.92 13.83
CA SER A 220 -20.05 -6.20 14.15
C SER A 220 -21.00 -6.15 12.94
N LYS A 221 -20.64 -5.44 11.88
CA LYS A 221 -21.45 -5.21 10.66
C LYS A 221 -20.88 -5.90 9.43
N VAL A 222 -19.55 -5.94 9.31
CA VAL A 222 -18.84 -6.46 8.14
C VAL A 222 -17.79 -7.48 8.53
N HIS A 223 -17.43 -8.34 7.59
CA HIS A 223 -16.30 -9.26 7.71
C HIS A 223 -15.43 -9.17 6.46
N GLY A 224 -14.16 -9.49 6.62
CA GLY A 224 -13.22 -9.53 5.51
C GLY A 224 -13.42 -10.76 4.65
N VAL A 225 -13.28 -10.58 3.34
CA VAL A 225 -13.35 -11.66 2.35
C VAL A 225 -12.03 -12.43 2.38
N VAL A 226 -12.13 -13.76 2.47
CA VAL A 226 -10.97 -14.66 2.29
C VAL A 226 -10.45 -14.49 0.87
N MET A 227 -9.15 -14.19 0.74
CA MET A 227 -8.50 -13.98 -0.56
C MET A 227 -7.29 -14.88 -0.71
N ASP A 228 -7.21 -15.60 -1.83
CA ASP A 228 -6.18 -16.62 -2.09
C ASP A 228 -6.02 -17.62 -0.92
N GLY A 229 -7.15 -17.98 -0.30
CA GLY A 229 -7.19 -18.91 0.84
C GLY A 229 -6.81 -18.31 2.20
N VAL A 230 -6.49 -17.02 2.28
CA VAL A 230 -6.09 -16.34 3.52
C VAL A 230 -7.17 -15.38 4.00
N SER A 231 -7.53 -15.47 5.28
CA SER A 231 -8.46 -14.50 5.92
C SER A 231 -7.70 -13.22 6.32
N PRO A 232 -8.29 -12.03 6.15
CA PRO A 232 -7.69 -10.80 6.65
C PRO A 232 -7.85 -10.72 8.19
N THR A 233 -6.80 -11.02 8.88
CA THR A 233 -6.67 -10.89 10.34
C THR A 233 -5.45 -10.04 10.66
N ILE A 234 -5.34 -9.52 11.89
CA ILE A 234 -4.16 -8.77 12.29
C ILE A 234 -2.87 -9.59 12.11
N ALA A 235 -2.92 -10.89 12.34
CA ALA A 235 -1.76 -11.78 12.17
C ALA A 235 -1.35 -11.89 10.69
N THR A 236 -2.31 -12.18 9.79
CA THR A 236 -2.04 -12.37 8.34
C THR A 236 -1.73 -11.06 7.61
N ILE A 237 -2.18 -9.92 8.14
CA ILE A 237 -1.80 -8.59 7.67
C ILE A 237 -0.35 -8.30 8.13
N SER A 238 -0.04 -8.55 9.40
CA SER A 238 1.26 -8.22 9.99
C SER A 238 2.40 -9.07 9.44
N ASP A 239 2.15 -10.34 9.12
CA ASP A 239 3.14 -11.23 8.52
C ASP A 239 3.20 -11.13 6.98
N GLY A 240 2.25 -10.40 6.36
CA GLY A 240 2.17 -10.20 4.91
C GLY A 240 1.63 -11.39 4.13
N SER A 241 1.02 -12.38 4.79
CA SER A 241 0.42 -13.53 4.09
C SER A 241 -0.93 -13.21 3.42
N TYR A 242 -1.67 -12.20 3.93
CA TYR A 242 -2.86 -11.72 3.25
C TYR A 242 -2.48 -10.85 2.04
N PRO A 243 -3.03 -11.09 0.84
CA PRO A 243 -2.64 -10.38 -0.39
C PRO A 243 -2.81 -8.86 -0.35
N GLY A 244 -3.75 -8.36 0.45
CA GLY A 244 -4.02 -6.94 0.64
C GLY A 244 -3.09 -6.24 1.63
N ALA A 245 -1.96 -6.84 2.01
CA ALA A 245 -1.05 -6.27 3.02
C ALA A 245 0.36 -6.08 2.48
N ARG A 246 1.03 -5.02 2.92
CA ARG A 246 2.43 -4.76 2.61
C ARG A 246 3.14 -3.91 3.66
N LYS A 247 4.42 -4.17 3.86
CA LYS A 247 5.28 -3.35 4.70
C LYS A 247 5.63 -2.03 4.01
N MET A 248 5.62 -0.96 4.79
CA MET A 248 6.02 0.38 4.34
C MET A 248 7.39 0.74 4.92
N PHE A 249 8.18 1.42 4.10
CA PHE A 249 9.57 1.75 4.41
C PHE A 249 9.86 3.23 4.13
N ILE A 250 10.87 3.74 4.82
CA ILE A 250 11.59 4.92 4.42
C ILE A 250 13.08 4.57 4.26
N TYR A 251 13.69 5.10 3.22
CA TYR A 251 15.12 4.98 2.95
C TYR A 251 15.78 6.34 3.20
N VAL A 252 16.82 6.36 4.02
CA VAL A 252 17.46 7.58 4.47
C VAL A 252 18.93 7.60 4.02
N LYS A 253 19.38 8.72 3.42
CA LYS A 253 20.79 8.94 3.13
C LYS A 253 21.56 9.24 4.40
N LYS A 254 22.41 8.35 4.85
CA LYS A 254 23.25 8.54 6.02
C LYS A 254 24.13 9.80 5.89
N SER A 255 24.69 10.03 4.70
CA SER A 255 25.54 11.18 4.41
C SER A 255 24.84 12.55 4.55
N HIS A 256 23.50 12.59 4.61
CA HIS A 256 22.73 13.81 4.81
C HIS A 256 22.40 14.06 6.29
N ILE A 257 22.40 13.04 7.15
CA ILE A 257 22.02 13.16 8.57
C ILE A 257 22.89 14.16 9.31
N ASP A 258 24.21 14.11 9.10
CA ASP A 258 25.14 15.03 9.76
C ASP A 258 25.13 16.45 9.18
N LYS A 259 24.55 16.63 7.99
CA LYS A 259 24.56 17.92 7.27
C LYS A 259 23.23 18.65 7.37
N ILE A 260 22.15 17.92 7.53
CA ILE A 260 20.78 18.47 7.54
C ILE A 260 20.17 18.15 8.91
N PRO A 261 20.07 19.17 9.79
CA PRO A 261 19.50 18.99 11.13
C PRO A 261 18.05 18.50 11.06
N GLY A 262 17.71 17.53 11.91
CA GLY A 262 16.34 17.06 12.08
C GLY A 262 15.98 15.79 11.31
N ILE A 263 16.82 15.27 10.40
CA ILE A 263 16.51 14.03 9.67
C ILE A 263 16.34 12.86 10.63
N LYS A 264 17.27 12.66 11.57
CA LYS A 264 17.18 11.57 12.54
C LYS A 264 15.95 11.71 13.44
N GLU A 265 15.70 12.91 13.92
CA GLU A 265 14.54 13.23 14.76
C GLU A 265 13.21 12.99 14.02
N PHE A 266 13.16 13.32 12.73
CA PHE A 266 12.00 13.03 11.90
C PHE A 266 11.74 11.52 11.74
N VAL A 267 12.80 10.74 11.51
CA VAL A 267 12.70 9.27 11.43
C VAL A 267 12.17 8.67 12.74
N LEU A 268 12.68 9.16 13.88
CA LEU A 268 12.23 8.73 15.20
C LEU A 268 10.79 9.17 15.49
N GLU A 269 10.38 10.37 15.06
CA GLU A 269 8.98 10.82 15.18
C GLU A 269 8.03 9.97 14.33
N PHE A 270 8.46 9.58 13.12
CA PHE A 270 7.68 8.68 12.28
C PHE A 270 7.47 7.32 12.95
N LEU A 271 8.53 6.71 13.48
CA LEU A 271 8.45 5.45 14.22
C LEU A 271 7.56 5.55 15.46
N LYS A 272 7.69 6.62 16.23
CA LYS A 272 6.83 6.90 17.38
C LYS A 272 5.35 6.99 16.99
N GLY A 273 5.07 7.68 15.88
CA GLY A 273 3.71 7.79 15.35
C GLY A 273 3.13 6.47 14.87
N GLY A 274 3.96 5.59 14.32
CA GLY A 274 3.60 4.25 13.82
C GLY A 274 3.60 3.14 14.87
N ALA A 275 4.02 3.43 16.11
CA ALA A 275 3.96 2.48 17.22
C ALA A 275 2.52 2.11 17.57
N VAL A 276 2.33 1.00 18.27
CA VAL A 276 1.00 0.57 18.77
C VAL A 276 0.36 1.71 19.56
N GLY A 277 -0.84 2.12 19.15
CA GLY A 277 -1.57 3.25 19.75
C GLY A 277 -1.06 4.64 19.37
N GLY A 278 -0.07 4.72 18.48
CA GLY A 278 0.44 5.97 17.95
C GLY A 278 -0.57 6.71 17.05
N TYR A 279 -0.31 7.98 16.77
CA TYR A 279 -1.25 8.79 15.99
C TYR A 279 -1.40 8.34 14.53
N LEU A 280 -0.39 7.69 13.94
CA LEU A 280 -0.48 7.17 12.58
C LEU A 280 -1.38 5.92 12.51
N THR A 281 -1.47 5.13 13.60
CA THR A 281 -2.40 3.99 13.61
C THR A 281 -3.87 4.45 13.63
N LYS A 282 -4.14 5.63 14.17
CA LYS A 282 -5.47 6.26 14.11
C LYS A 282 -5.84 6.77 12.71
N LEU A 283 -4.84 6.88 11.82
CA LEU A 283 -5.04 7.21 10.40
C LEU A 283 -5.11 5.97 9.51
N GLY A 284 -5.18 4.77 10.11
CA GLY A 284 -5.32 3.51 9.39
C GLY A 284 -4.01 2.75 9.13
N MET A 285 -2.84 3.29 9.55
CA MET A 285 -1.60 2.52 9.54
C MET A 285 -1.70 1.36 10.51
N ILE A 286 -1.24 0.19 10.11
CA ILE A 286 -1.11 -0.96 11.00
C ILE A 286 0.30 -0.93 11.58
N ALA A 287 0.41 -1.04 12.91
CA ALA A 287 1.69 -1.07 13.57
C ALA A 287 2.51 -2.30 13.14
N SER A 288 3.82 -2.13 12.99
CA SER A 288 4.74 -3.24 12.77
C SER A 288 4.70 -4.24 13.92
N THR A 289 5.10 -5.49 13.66
CA THR A 289 5.32 -6.45 14.75
C THR A 289 6.37 -5.93 15.72
N ASP A 290 6.37 -6.41 16.97
CA ASP A 290 7.36 -5.99 17.97
C ASP A 290 8.80 -6.21 17.48
N ALA A 291 9.04 -7.31 16.77
CA ALA A 291 10.35 -7.63 16.20
C ALA A 291 10.75 -6.63 15.10
N ASP A 292 9.85 -6.33 14.17
CA ASP A 292 10.09 -5.36 13.09
C ASP A 292 10.26 -3.94 13.65
N TYR A 293 9.43 -3.55 14.62
CA TYR A 293 9.51 -2.24 15.27
C TYR A 293 10.84 -2.04 16.01
N LYS A 294 11.29 -3.08 16.73
CA LYS A 294 12.60 -3.09 17.42
C LYS A 294 13.73 -2.95 16.40
N ALA A 295 13.72 -3.74 15.33
CA ALA A 295 14.72 -3.67 14.27
C ALA A 295 14.76 -2.29 13.60
N ALA A 296 13.60 -1.71 13.29
CA ALA A 296 13.48 -0.38 12.70
C ALA A 296 14.01 0.72 13.64
N THR A 297 13.70 0.62 14.95
CA THR A 297 14.20 1.55 15.98
C THR A 297 15.72 1.43 16.15
N GLU A 298 16.26 0.21 16.11
CA GLU A 298 17.71 -0.02 16.14
C GLU A 298 18.39 0.57 14.91
N ALA A 299 17.86 0.35 13.70
CA ALA A 299 18.39 0.92 12.46
C ALA A 299 18.40 2.47 12.51
N ALA A 300 17.31 3.08 12.99
CA ALA A 300 17.22 4.54 13.16
C ALA A 300 18.20 5.12 14.18
N ASN A 301 18.47 4.40 15.26
CA ASN A 301 19.38 4.87 16.30
C ASN A 301 20.86 4.63 15.97
N SER A 302 21.20 3.43 15.49
CA SER A 302 22.58 3.03 15.16
C SER A 302 23.06 3.57 13.83
N LEU A 303 22.13 3.98 12.94
CA LEU A 303 22.40 4.46 11.58
C LEU A 303 23.20 3.43 10.75
N ASN A 304 22.94 2.15 10.96
CA ASN A 304 23.57 1.07 10.21
C ASN A 304 23.00 1.04 8.78
N ALA A 305 23.89 1.12 7.81
CA ALA A 305 23.51 1.03 6.41
C ALA A 305 23.13 -0.42 6.04
N MET A 306 22.11 -0.54 5.17
CA MET A 306 21.74 -1.82 4.57
C MET A 306 22.84 -2.31 3.61
N THR A 307 23.02 -3.62 3.50
CA THR A 307 24.02 -4.23 2.62
C THR A 307 23.48 -4.53 1.22
N GLY A 308 22.17 -4.61 1.05
CA GLY A 308 21.51 -5.02 -0.18
C GLY A 308 21.61 -6.52 -0.52
N ALA A 309 22.26 -7.32 0.34
CA ALA A 309 22.51 -8.75 0.09
C ALA A 309 21.22 -9.59 0.03
N ASP A 310 20.18 -9.19 0.74
CA ASP A 310 18.87 -9.84 0.86
C ASP A 310 17.80 -9.24 -0.05
N LEU A 311 18.15 -8.27 -0.89
CA LEU A 311 17.25 -7.67 -1.88
C LEU A 311 17.05 -8.58 -3.10
N LYS A 312 15.83 -8.55 -3.65
CA LYS A 312 15.44 -9.29 -4.87
C LYS A 312 15.40 -8.38 -6.07
#